data_0e9112b047547eab5074e77bd77c033d
#
_entry.id   0e9112b047547eab5074e77bd77c033d
#
_cell.length_a   1.000
_cell.length_b   1.000
_cell.length_c   1.000
_cell.angle_alpha   90.00
_cell.angle_beta   90.00
_cell.angle_gamma   90.00
#
_symmetry.space_group_name_H-M   'P 1'
#
loop_
_entity.id
_entity.type
_entity.pdbx_description
1 polymer ?
#
loop_
_entity_poly.entity_id
_entity_poly.type
_entity_poly.pdbx_seq_one_letter_code
_entity_poly.pdbx_strand_id
1 'polypeptide(L)'
;MPERFLSSEEYDEQAHKLYNDGDYDGALEMLKEGLSLYPNAVELYIGLGYARLAREEFAWARQAFERAVVLDPDHEDGLVGLGETLLRFGERVEALDLFGRVAAAGYDDDIELMLTIGRALYRAAMYAECRDVFAQAAASRPDSADAAASLGYALHRLGDDVGAGRQIRRALRLDADLHEARIYLGHLLYDRGDWEAALRELERVPPHEHWDPLAVWRLIELKRTVWHLDRGDAHLLPWEQRLRELEDLDDPVDRLLAEIEANAAGDPGRDVYDPSQLELFERARADAQGGMQVVRLMDGRRLQGTWYQIVCQMREQAGFTHESVARYMRRLAERWHEQSGSEIPFTDPEAFLRAAIAAGLIRLETE
;
A
#
# COMPACT_ATOMS: atom_id res chain seq x y z
N MET A 1 -35.83 -38.66 -2.49
CA MET A 1 -35.04 -38.34 -3.69
C MET A 1 -33.64 -38.83 -3.39
N PRO A 2 -32.95 -39.59 -4.22
CA PRO A 2 -31.54 -39.87 -3.97
C PRO A 2 -30.81 -38.50 -3.95
N GLU A 3 -30.05 -38.27 -2.91
CA GLU A 3 -29.13 -37.13 -2.86
C GLU A 3 -28.22 -37.22 -4.08
N ARG A 4 -28.32 -36.27 -4.97
CA ARG A 4 -27.47 -36.17 -6.14
C ARG A 4 -26.10 -35.71 -5.63
N PHE A 5 -25.17 -36.63 -5.52
CA PHE A 5 -23.79 -36.30 -5.22
C PHE A 5 -23.25 -35.39 -6.33
N LEU A 6 -22.68 -34.24 -5.92
CA LEU A 6 -21.99 -33.34 -6.85
C LEU A 6 -20.76 -34.06 -7.42
N SER A 7 -20.39 -33.76 -8.65
CA SER A 7 -19.08 -34.15 -9.21
C SER A 7 -17.95 -33.28 -8.62
N SER A 8 -16.69 -33.69 -8.83
CA SER A 8 -15.55 -32.85 -8.43
C SER A 8 -15.57 -31.47 -9.09
N GLU A 9 -16.00 -31.41 -10.36
CA GLU A 9 -16.15 -30.15 -11.11
C GLU A 9 -17.27 -29.27 -10.52
N GLU A 10 -18.42 -29.87 -10.16
CA GLU A 10 -19.52 -29.14 -9.51
C GLU A 10 -19.13 -28.61 -8.12
N TYR A 11 -18.30 -29.35 -7.36
CA TYR A 11 -17.72 -28.82 -6.09
C TYR A 11 -16.78 -27.67 -6.33
N ASP A 12 -15.92 -27.75 -7.34
CA ASP A 12 -14.97 -26.70 -7.70
C ASP A 12 -15.70 -25.42 -8.15
N GLU A 13 -16.68 -25.53 -9.05
CA GLU A 13 -17.49 -24.42 -9.52
C GLU A 13 -18.20 -23.68 -8.37
N GLN A 14 -18.78 -24.43 -7.42
CA GLN A 14 -19.47 -23.85 -6.28
C GLN A 14 -18.49 -23.18 -5.31
N ALA A 15 -17.36 -23.81 -5.05
CA ALA A 15 -16.31 -23.23 -4.22
C ALA A 15 -15.73 -21.95 -4.85
N HIS A 16 -15.51 -21.97 -6.16
CA HIS A 16 -15.02 -20.80 -6.90
C HIS A 16 -16.03 -19.62 -6.82
N LYS A 17 -17.32 -19.91 -6.90
CA LYS A 17 -18.35 -18.89 -6.72
C LYS A 17 -18.30 -18.28 -5.32
N LEU A 18 -18.25 -19.11 -4.27
CA LEU A 18 -18.12 -18.64 -2.89
C LEU A 18 -16.85 -17.81 -2.67
N TYR A 19 -15.74 -18.25 -3.26
CA TYR A 19 -14.47 -17.53 -3.24
C TYR A 19 -14.61 -16.13 -3.85
N ASN A 20 -15.25 -16.02 -5.02
CA ASN A 20 -15.46 -14.73 -5.70
C ASN A 20 -16.44 -13.81 -4.94
N ASP A 21 -17.40 -14.39 -4.21
CA ASP A 21 -18.29 -13.65 -3.32
C ASP A 21 -17.61 -13.22 -2.00
N GLY A 22 -16.33 -13.62 -1.78
CA GLY A 22 -15.56 -13.33 -0.56
C GLY A 22 -15.86 -14.28 0.60
N ASP A 23 -16.73 -15.27 0.43
CA ASP A 23 -17.02 -16.30 1.44
C ASP A 23 -15.96 -17.41 1.38
N TYR A 24 -14.77 -17.07 1.90
CA TYR A 24 -13.66 -18.03 1.93
C TYR A 24 -13.91 -19.21 2.87
N ASP A 25 -14.69 -19.03 3.93
CA ASP A 25 -15.05 -20.11 4.86
C ASP A 25 -15.97 -21.12 4.19
N GLY A 26 -17.01 -20.64 3.51
CA GLY A 26 -17.91 -21.48 2.73
C GLY A 26 -17.17 -22.21 1.60
N ALA A 27 -16.26 -21.52 0.90
CA ALA A 27 -15.41 -22.14 -0.12
C ALA A 27 -14.56 -23.28 0.47
N LEU A 28 -13.92 -23.06 1.63
CA LEU A 28 -13.11 -24.08 2.29
C LEU A 28 -13.93 -25.30 2.74
N GLU A 29 -15.15 -25.12 3.22
CA GLU A 29 -16.05 -26.22 3.60
C GLU A 29 -16.44 -27.04 2.36
N MET A 30 -16.83 -26.37 1.28
CA MET A 30 -17.21 -27.01 0.01
C MET A 30 -16.05 -27.84 -0.57
N LEU A 31 -14.83 -27.27 -0.60
CA LEU A 31 -13.63 -27.93 -1.08
C LEU A 31 -13.24 -29.15 -0.24
N LYS A 32 -13.33 -29.06 1.08
CA LYS A 32 -13.07 -30.20 1.98
C LYS A 32 -14.08 -31.32 1.80
N GLU A 33 -15.36 -30.98 1.62
CA GLU A 33 -16.40 -31.96 1.34
C GLU A 33 -16.10 -32.65 0.00
N GLY A 34 -15.83 -31.91 -1.08
CA GLY A 34 -15.44 -32.41 -2.37
C GLY A 34 -14.21 -33.35 -2.28
N LEU A 35 -13.17 -32.94 -1.57
CA LEU A 35 -11.96 -33.77 -1.38
C LEU A 35 -12.20 -35.03 -0.56
N SER A 36 -13.19 -35.04 0.31
CA SER A 36 -13.57 -36.27 1.02
C SER A 36 -14.13 -37.35 0.10
N LEU A 37 -14.77 -36.94 -1.00
CA LEU A 37 -15.34 -37.80 -2.02
C LEU A 37 -14.37 -38.07 -3.19
N TYR A 38 -13.58 -37.02 -3.54
CA TYR A 38 -12.67 -37.01 -4.68
C TYR A 38 -11.23 -36.68 -4.26
N PRO A 39 -10.54 -37.57 -3.53
CA PRO A 39 -9.25 -37.27 -2.89
C PRO A 39 -8.06 -37.05 -3.86
N ASN A 40 -8.28 -37.22 -5.15
CA ASN A 40 -7.27 -37.02 -6.20
C ASN A 40 -7.68 -35.94 -7.22
N ALA A 41 -8.73 -35.16 -6.95
CA ALA A 41 -9.12 -34.05 -7.81
C ALA A 41 -8.14 -32.87 -7.61
N VAL A 42 -7.37 -32.58 -8.65
CA VAL A 42 -6.30 -31.56 -8.63
C VAL A 42 -6.89 -30.16 -8.42
N GLU A 43 -7.96 -29.84 -9.12
CA GLU A 43 -8.67 -28.57 -9.10
C GLU A 43 -9.14 -28.22 -7.69
N LEU A 44 -9.65 -29.21 -6.94
CA LEU A 44 -10.09 -28.98 -5.55
C LEU A 44 -8.92 -28.65 -4.60
N TYR A 45 -7.73 -29.23 -4.83
CA TYR A 45 -6.53 -28.82 -4.05
C TYR A 45 -6.05 -27.43 -4.43
N ILE A 46 -6.15 -27.06 -5.71
CA ILE A 46 -5.81 -25.71 -6.18
C ILE A 46 -6.75 -24.68 -5.55
N GLY A 47 -8.07 -24.93 -5.65
CA GLY A 47 -9.07 -24.09 -5.00
C GLY A 47 -8.84 -23.96 -3.49
N LEU A 48 -8.53 -25.09 -2.80
CA LEU A 48 -8.19 -25.11 -1.38
C LEU A 48 -6.94 -24.24 -1.08
N GLY A 49 -5.93 -24.29 -1.93
CA GLY A 49 -4.71 -23.48 -1.82
C GLY A 49 -5.02 -22.00 -1.91
N TYR A 50 -5.79 -21.57 -2.91
CA TYR A 50 -6.16 -20.16 -3.09
C TYR A 50 -7.07 -19.65 -1.98
N ALA A 51 -8.06 -20.43 -1.53
CA ALA A 51 -8.92 -20.05 -0.41
C ALA A 51 -8.12 -19.88 0.89
N ARG A 52 -7.10 -20.72 1.11
CA ARG A 52 -6.15 -20.58 2.24
C ARG A 52 -5.24 -19.36 2.09
N LEU A 53 -4.75 -19.07 0.87
CA LEU A 53 -3.96 -17.85 0.60
C LEU A 53 -4.76 -16.59 0.89
N ALA A 54 -6.03 -16.53 0.48
CA ALA A 54 -6.91 -15.41 0.73
C ALA A 54 -7.14 -15.15 2.23
N ARG A 55 -7.07 -16.21 3.06
CA ARG A 55 -7.14 -16.13 4.52
C ARG A 55 -5.78 -15.95 5.20
N GLU A 56 -4.72 -15.77 4.44
CA GLU A 56 -3.34 -15.67 4.92
C GLU A 56 -2.84 -16.93 5.69
N GLU A 57 -3.48 -18.08 5.46
CA GLU A 57 -3.13 -19.36 6.06
C GLU A 57 -2.03 -20.06 5.22
N PHE A 58 -0.88 -19.40 5.07
CA PHE A 58 0.17 -19.74 4.11
C PHE A 58 0.71 -21.17 4.23
N ALA A 59 0.86 -21.69 5.46
CA ALA A 59 1.34 -23.05 5.66
C ALA A 59 0.35 -24.11 5.13
N TRP A 60 -0.93 -23.87 5.29
CA TRP A 60 -1.97 -24.75 4.76
C TRP A 60 -2.13 -24.60 3.24
N ALA A 61 -1.98 -23.37 2.71
CA ALA A 61 -1.96 -23.13 1.27
C ALA A 61 -0.82 -23.91 0.61
N ARG A 62 0.39 -23.84 1.19
CA ARG A 62 1.54 -24.62 0.73
C ARG A 62 1.22 -26.12 0.60
N GLN A 63 0.68 -26.73 1.65
CA GLN A 63 0.34 -28.16 1.65
C GLN A 63 -0.68 -28.51 0.56
N ALA A 64 -1.68 -27.64 0.35
CA ALA A 64 -2.67 -27.86 -0.68
C ALA A 64 -2.06 -27.81 -2.09
N PHE A 65 -1.26 -26.79 -2.40
CA PHE A 65 -0.58 -26.68 -3.69
C PHE A 65 0.49 -27.75 -3.89
N GLU A 66 1.26 -28.13 -2.87
CA GLU A 66 2.22 -29.24 -2.95
C GLU A 66 1.48 -30.54 -3.31
N ARG A 67 0.28 -30.74 -2.75
CA ARG A 67 -0.53 -31.91 -3.10
C ARG A 67 -1.05 -31.85 -4.53
N ALA A 68 -1.48 -30.67 -5.00
CA ALA A 68 -1.89 -30.48 -6.40
C ALA A 68 -0.74 -30.81 -7.36
N VAL A 69 0.46 -30.27 -7.12
CA VAL A 69 1.67 -30.49 -7.94
C VAL A 69 2.16 -31.95 -7.87
N VAL A 70 1.92 -32.67 -6.78
CA VAL A 70 2.20 -34.11 -6.71
C VAL A 70 1.23 -34.92 -7.59
N LEU A 71 -0.02 -34.50 -7.69
CA LEU A 71 -1.06 -35.19 -8.50
C LEU A 71 -0.90 -34.83 -9.97
N ASP A 72 -0.66 -33.60 -10.29
CA ASP A 72 -0.34 -33.10 -11.63
C ASP A 72 0.86 -32.13 -11.57
N PRO A 73 2.06 -32.63 -11.91
CA PRO A 73 3.30 -31.86 -11.78
C PRO A 73 3.40 -30.64 -12.71
N ASP A 74 2.65 -30.62 -13.79
CA ASP A 74 2.74 -29.59 -14.82
C ASP A 74 1.50 -28.68 -14.86
N HIS A 75 0.60 -28.82 -13.86
CA HIS A 75 -0.57 -27.98 -13.76
C HIS A 75 -0.17 -26.53 -13.44
N GLU A 76 -0.48 -25.61 -14.35
CA GLU A 76 -0.07 -24.20 -14.32
C GLU A 76 -0.50 -23.49 -13.04
N ASP A 77 -1.78 -23.57 -12.67
CA ASP A 77 -2.30 -22.92 -11.46
C ASP A 77 -1.72 -23.52 -10.18
N GLY A 78 -1.46 -24.82 -10.18
CA GLY A 78 -0.79 -25.50 -9.07
C GLY A 78 0.64 -24.98 -8.86
N LEU A 79 1.38 -24.83 -9.96
CA LEU A 79 2.76 -24.28 -9.95
C LEU A 79 2.78 -22.81 -9.54
N VAL A 80 1.85 -21.99 -10.09
CA VAL A 80 1.76 -20.57 -9.76
C VAL A 80 1.35 -20.35 -8.32
N GLY A 81 0.33 -21.08 -7.83
CA GLY A 81 -0.11 -20.97 -6.44
C GLY A 81 0.95 -21.42 -5.44
N LEU A 82 1.70 -22.49 -5.76
CA LEU A 82 2.83 -22.91 -4.94
C LEU A 82 3.95 -21.85 -4.94
N GLY A 83 4.30 -21.31 -6.12
CA GLY A 83 5.30 -20.27 -6.27
C GLY A 83 4.95 -19.00 -5.49
N GLU A 84 3.70 -18.55 -5.58
CA GLU A 84 3.21 -17.41 -4.77
C GLU A 84 3.34 -17.70 -3.27
N THR A 85 2.96 -18.90 -2.85
CA THR A 85 3.05 -19.30 -1.44
C THR A 85 4.50 -19.35 -0.96
N LEU A 86 5.43 -19.86 -1.76
CA LEU A 86 6.86 -19.88 -1.45
C LEU A 86 7.42 -18.45 -1.30
N LEU A 87 6.97 -17.49 -2.12
CA LEU A 87 7.34 -16.09 -1.96
C LEU A 87 6.92 -15.52 -0.60
N ARG A 88 5.77 -15.95 -0.05
CA ARG A 88 5.35 -15.55 1.31
C ARG A 88 6.28 -16.06 2.40
N PHE A 89 6.96 -17.19 2.17
CA PHE A 89 8.00 -17.72 3.04
C PHE A 89 9.41 -17.16 2.74
N GLY A 90 9.56 -16.35 1.69
CA GLY A 90 10.86 -15.80 1.27
C GLY A 90 11.72 -16.78 0.44
N GLU A 91 11.17 -17.91 0.04
CA GLU A 91 11.80 -18.96 -0.78
C GLU A 91 11.78 -18.53 -2.26
N ARG A 92 12.56 -17.48 -2.59
CA ARG A 92 12.52 -16.80 -3.89
C ARG A 92 13.04 -17.65 -5.04
N VAL A 93 14.09 -18.43 -4.80
CA VAL A 93 14.74 -19.23 -5.85
C VAL A 93 13.81 -20.34 -6.32
N GLU A 94 13.22 -21.03 -5.37
CA GLU A 94 12.26 -22.11 -5.61
C GLU A 94 11.00 -21.59 -6.32
N ALA A 95 10.51 -20.43 -5.91
CA ALA A 95 9.36 -19.78 -6.56
C ALA A 95 9.67 -19.44 -8.03
N LEU A 96 10.84 -18.86 -8.31
CA LEU A 96 11.24 -18.53 -9.69
C LEU A 96 11.43 -19.78 -10.55
N ASP A 97 11.91 -20.90 -9.97
CA ASP A 97 12.01 -22.18 -10.69
C ASP A 97 10.61 -22.68 -11.11
N LEU A 98 9.61 -22.60 -10.22
CA LEU A 98 8.23 -22.96 -10.53
C LEU A 98 7.64 -22.07 -11.63
N PHE A 99 7.83 -20.76 -11.56
CA PHE A 99 7.37 -19.83 -12.61
C PHE A 99 8.08 -20.09 -13.94
N GLY A 100 9.38 -20.44 -13.89
CA GLY A 100 10.13 -20.86 -15.07
C GLY A 100 9.59 -22.15 -15.72
N ARG A 101 9.09 -23.09 -14.93
CA ARG A 101 8.44 -24.31 -15.45
C ARG A 101 7.12 -23.97 -16.15
N VAL A 102 6.32 -23.04 -15.62
CA VAL A 102 5.09 -22.54 -16.27
C VAL A 102 5.41 -21.98 -17.66
N ALA A 103 6.42 -21.10 -17.75
CA ALA A 103 6.86 -20.56 -19.03
C ALA A 103 7.38 -21.64 -19.99
N ALA A 104 8.17 -22.60 -19.49
CA ALA A 104 8.69 -23.72 -20.29
C ALA A 104 7.61 -24.68 -20.80
N ALA A 105 6.48 -24.77 -20.10
CA ALA A 105 5.32 -25.56 -20.52
C ALA A 105 4.49 -24.88 -21.63
N GLY A 106 4.80 -23.62 -21.97
CA GLY A 106 4.16 -22.89 -23.06
C GLY A 106 3.01 -21.99 -22.64
N TYR A 107 2.88 -21.68 -21.34
CA TYR A 107 1.89 -20.75 -20.79
C TYR A 107 2.40 -19.30 -20.74
N ASP A 108 3.48 -18.99 -21.45
CA ASP A 108 4.10 -17.66 -21.49
C ASP A 108 3.33 -16.65 -22.36
N ASP A 109 2.28 -17.08 -23.06
CA ASP A 109 1.30 -16.24 -23.77
C ASP A 109 -0.06 -16.15 -23.05
N ASP A 110 -0.28 -16.92 -21.97
CA ASP A 110 -1.45 -16.77 -21.11
C ASP A 110 -1.32 -15.53 -20.24
N ILE A 111 -2.11 -14.50 -20.62
CA ILE A 111 -2.03 -13.20 -19.98
C ILE A 111 -2.47 -13.20 -18.51
N GLU A 112 -3.52 -13.95 -18.19
CA GLU A 112 -4.05 -13.98 -16.83
C GLU A 112 -3.05 -14.65 -15.88
N LEU A 113 -2.44 -15.72 -16.33
CA LEU A 113 -1.41 -16.43 -15.59
C LEU A 113 -0.16 -15.56 -15.40
N MET A 114 0.28 -14.86 -16.46
CA MET A 114 1.40 -13.93 -16.41
C MET A 114 1.12 -12.76 -15.45
N LEU A 115 -0.09 -12.20 -15.49
CA LEU A 115 -0.49 -11.14 -14.55
C LEU A 115 -0.51 -11.63 -13.11
N THR A 116 -0.93 -12.88 -12.89
CA THR A 116 -0.92 -13.50 -11.55
C THR A 116 0.50 -13.69 -11.03
N ILE A 117 1.40 -14.24 -11.84
CA ILE A 117 2.84 -14.35 -11.52
C ILE A 117 3.45 -12.98 -11.23
N GLY A 118 3.20 -12.01 -12.11
CA GLY A 118 3.70 -10.64 -11.95
C GLY A 118 3.22 -9.98 -10.67
N ARG A 119 1.94 -10.15 -10.31
CA ARG A 119 1.38 -9.65 -9.05
C ARG A 119 2.01 -10.32 -7.82
N ALA A 120 2.27 -11.63 -7.87
CA ALA A 120 2.97 -12.34 -6.80
C ALA A 120 4.39 -11.80 -6.60
N LEU A 121 5.14 -11.63 -7.68
CA LEU A 121 6.48 -11.03 -7.67
C LEU A 121 6.49 -9.58 -7.16
N TYR A 122 5.48 -8.78 -7.57
CA TYR A 122 5.32 -7.40 -7.11
C TYR A 122 5.13 -7.33 -5.58
N ARG A 123 4.23 -8.17 -5.04
CA ARG A 123 4.01 -8.29 -3.59
C ARG A 123 5.27 -8.74 -2.82
N ALA A 124 6.10 -9.58 -3.44
CA ALA A 124 7.39 -10.02 -2.89
C ALA A 124 8.52 -9.00 -3.05
N ALA A 125 8.23 -7.79 -3.56
CA ALA A 125 9.20 -6.74 -3.88
C ALA A 125 10.31 -7.17 -4.87
N MET A 126 10.03 -8.15 -5.71
CA MET A 126 10.89 -8.62 -6.79
C MET A 126 10.58 -7.83 -8.07
N TYR A 127 10.83 -6.52 -8.03
CA TYR A 127 10.34 -5.59 -9.06
C TYR A 127 11.02 -5.74 -10.43
N ALA A 128 12.26 -6.24 -10.47
CA ALA A 128 12.97 -6.46 -11.73
C ALA A 128 12.36 -7.64 -12.49
N GLU A 129 12.15 -8.76 -11.83
CA GLU A 129 11.51 -9.94 -12.38
C GLU A 129 10.04 -9.67 -12.72
N CYS A 130 9.35 -8.96 -11.84
CA CYS A 130 7.98 -8.50 -12.04
C CYS A 130 7.85 -7.65 -13.32
N ARG A 131 8.75 -6.68 -13.54
CA ARG A 131 8.79 -5.87 -14.77
C ARG A 131 8.95 -6.74 -16.01
N ASP A 132 9.82 -7.74 -15.97
CA ASP A 132 10.10 -8.60 -17.12
C ASP A 132 8.86 -9.43 -17.50
N VAL A 133 8.17 -10.00 -16.51
CA VAL A 133 6.91 -10.72 -16.70
C VAL A 133 5.82 -9.80 -17.25
N PHE A 134 5.61 -8.63 -16.66
CA PHE A 134 4.61 -7.68 -17.17
C PHE A 134 4.97 -7.11 -18.54
N ALA A 135 6.26 -6.94 -18.86
CA ALA A 135 6.70 -6.51 -20.19
C ALA A 135 6.38 -7.57 -21.25
N GLN A 136 6.56 -8.84 -20.93
CA GLN A 136 6.18 -9.95 -21.80
C GLN A 136 4.66 -10.00 -21.98
N ALA A 137 3.87 -9.92 -20.89
CA ALA A 137 2.41 -9.85 -20.95
C ALA A 137 1.91 -8.70 -21.84
N ALA A 138 2.48 -7.49 -21.67
CA ALA A 138 2.12 -6.31 -22.47
C ALA A 138 2.59 -6.39 -23.95
N ALA A 139 3.56 -7.25 -24.25
CA ALA A 139 4.01 -7.54 -25.61
C ALA A 139 3.12 -8.62 -26.27
N SER A 140 2.75 -9.67 -25.55
CA SER A 140 1.86 -10.74 -26.01
C SER A 140 0.43 -10.22 -26.24
N ARG A 141 -0.06 -9.33 -25.40
CA ARG A 141 -1.38 -8.67 -25.51
C ARG A 141 -1.25 -7.16 -25.52
N PRO A 142 -0.95 -6.57 -26.69
CA PRO A 142 -0.80 -5.12 -26.81
C PRO A 142 -2.07 -4.31 -26.52
N ASP A 143 -3.22 -4.94 -26.52
CA ASP A 143 -4.56 -4.39 -26.25
C ASP A 143 -5.00 -4.57 -24.79
N SER A 144 -4.21 -5.23 -23.93
CA SER A 144 -4.50 -5.36 -22.52
C SER A 144 -4.15 -4.09 -21.75
N ALA A 145 -5.18 -3.45 -21.18
CA ALA A 145 -5.01 -2.29 -20.29
C ALA A 145 -4.32 -2.70 -18.99
N ASP A 146 -4.70 -3.86 -18.42
CA ASP A 146 -4.13 -4.38 -17.17
C ASP A 146 -2.64 -4.69 -17.28
N ALA A 147 -2.22 -5.31 -18.40
CA ALA A 147 -0.80 -5.58 -18.61
C ALA A 147 0.02 -4.30 -18.74
N ALA A 148 -0.52 -3.29 -19.45
CA ALA A 148 0.14 -2.00 -19.57
C ALA A 148 0.20 -1.25 -18.23
N ALA A 149 -0.87 -1.26 -17.43
CA ALA A 149 -0.91 -0.65 -16.10
C ALA A 149 0.09 -1.34 -15.15
N SER A 150 0.04 -2.66 -15.08
CA SER A 150 0.92 -3.49 -14.23
C SER A 150 2.40 -3.26 -14.55
N LEU A 151 2.75 -3.19 -15.83
CA LEU A 151 4.12 -2.81 -16.26
C LEU A 151 4.48 -1.40 -15.78
N GLY A 152 3.53 -0.46 -15.85
CA GLY A 152 3.72 0.90 -15.35
C GLY A 152 4.03 0.94 -13.85
N TYR A 153 3.30 0.17 -13.04
CA TYR A 153 3.54 0.08 -11.60
C TYR A 153 4.92 -0.51 -11.28
N ALA A 154 5.32 -1.57 -11.98
CA ALA A 154 6.63 -2.17 -11.79
C ALA A 154 7.78 -1.21 -12.16
N LEU A 155 7.65 -0.47 -13.27
CA LEU A 155 8.63 0.54 -13.70
C LEU A 155 8.79 1.65 -12.66
N HIS A 156 7.70 2.15 -12.09
CA HIS A 156 7.77 3.15 -11.03
C HIS A 156 8.53 2.63 -9.81
N ARG A 157 8.24 1.39 -9.37
CA ARG A 157 8.96 0.78 -8.25
C ARG A 157 10.47 0.63 -8.49
N LEU A 158 10.89 0.60 -9.76
CA LEU A 158 12.28 0.59 -10.19
C LEU A 158 12.87 1.99 -10.41
N GLY A 159 12.07 3.06 -10.22
CA GLY A 159 12.49 4.45 -10.39
C GLY A 159 12.41 4.97 -11.82
N ASP A 160 11.85 4.21 -12.78
CA ASP A 160 11.57 4.70 -14.13
C ASP A 160 10.18 5.34 -14.21
N ASP A 161 10.04 6.54 -13.62
CA ASP A 161 8.78 7.29 -13.61
C ASP A 161 8.34 7.72 -15.01
N VAL A 162 9.28 7.89 -15.92
CA VAL A 162 8.98 8.27 -17.31
C VAL A 162 8.37 7.09 -18.06
N GLY A 163 8.97 5.92 -17.93
CA GLY A 163 8.45 4.67 -18.46
C GLY A 163 7.10 4.33 -17.85
N ALA A 164 6.98 4.42 -16.52
CA ALA A 164 5.75 4.21 -15.78
C ALA A 164 4.61 5.09 -16.32
N GLY A 165 4.81 6.40 -16.39
CA GLY A 165 3.79 7.31 -16.91
C GLY A 165 3.40 7.06 -18.36
N ARG A 166 4.33 6.55 -19.21
CA ARG A 166 4.00 6.14 -20.58
C ARG A 166 3.08 4.93 -20.63
N GLN A 167 3.39 3.91 -19.82
CA GLN A 167 2.60 2.66 -19.80
C GLN A 167 1.22 2.89 -19.19
N ILE A 168 1.12 3.65 -18.10
CA ILE A 168 -0.16 3.96 -17.47
C ILE A 168 -1.05 4.78 -18.41
N ARG A 169 -0.48 5.78 -19.13
CA ARG A 169 -1.26 6.50 -20.16
C ARG A 169 -1.65 5.61 -21.34
N ARG A 170 -0.87 4.57 -21.67
CA ARG A 170 -1.27 3.55 -22.65
C ARG A 170 -2.45 2.75 -22.11
N ALA A 171 -2.41 2.28 -20.88
CA ALA A 171 -3.51 1.58 -20.22
C ALA A 171 -4.80 2.41 -20.28
N LEU A 172 -4.75 3.69 -19.89
CA LEU A 172 -5.90 4.60 -19.91
C LEU A 172 -6.42 4.97 -21.30
N ARG A 173 -5.64 4.73 -22.37
CA ARG A 173 -6.15 4.83 -23.76
C ARG A 173 -6.86 3.56 -24.21
N LEU A 174 -6.50 2.41 -23.65
CA LEU A 174 -7.13 1.12 -23.90
C LEU A 174 -8.41 0.96 -23.10
N ASP A 175 -8.36 1.34 -21.83
CA ASP A 175 -9.50 1.39 -20.93
C ASP A 175 -9.50 2.73 -20.16
N ALA A 176 -10.46 3.59 -20.50
CA ALA A 176 -10.60 4.90 -19.88
C ALA A 176 -11.19 4.82 -18.46
N ASP A 177 -11.83 3.74 -18.10
CA ASP A 177 -12.49 3.53 -16.82
C ASP A 177 -11.61 2.76 -15.81
N LEU A 178 -10.35 2.50 -16.17
CA LEU A 178 -9.37 1.88 -15.26
C LEU A 178 -8.97 2.89 -14.17
N HIS A 179 -9.86 3.04 -13.17
CA HIS A 179 -9.75 4.06 -12.11
C HIS A 179 -8.46 3.92 -11.29
N GLU A 180 -8.02 2.68 -11.01
CA GLU A 180 -6.77 2.42 -10.31
C GLU A 180 -5.56 3.04 -11.04
N ALA A 181 -5.44 2.78 -12.34
CA ALA A 181 -4.35 3.33 -13.14
C ALA A 181 -4.41 4.87 -13.21
N ARG A 182 -5.63 5.44 -13.21
CA ARG A 182 -5.83 6.89 -13.21
C ARG A 182 -5.41 7.53 -11.89
N ILE A 183 -5.77 6.93 -10.76
CA ILE A 183 -5.34 7.36 -9.43
C ILE A 183 -3.81 7.30 -9.35
N TYR A 184 -3.22 6.20 -9.82
CA TYR A 184 -1.78 6.02 -9.82
C TYR A 184 -1.06 7.07 -10.68
N LEU A 185 -1.60 7.41 -11.86
CA LEU A 185 -1.09 8.50 -12.69
C LEU A 185 -1.16 9.85 -11.96
N GLY A 186 -2.25 10.08 -11.23
CA GLY A 186 -2.41 11.24 -10.39
C GLY A 186 -1.30 11.38 -9.35
N HIS A 187 -0.95 10.28 -8.68
CA HIS A 187 0.18 10.25 -7.74
C HIS A 187 1.51 10.56 -8.41
N LEU A 188 1.81 9.91 -9.54
CA LEU A 188 3.06 10.17 -10.28
C LEU A 188 3.19 11.64 -10.70
N LEU A 189 2.10 12.24 -11.14
CA LEU A 189 2.09 13.65 -11.55
C LEU A 189 2.24 14.59 -10.34
N TYR A 190 1.58 14.26 -9.22
CA TYR A 190 1.69 15.01 -7.98
C TYR A 190 3.13 15.01 -7.46
N ASP A 191 3.77 13.85 -7.39
CA ASP A 191 5.14 13.69 -6.88
C ASP A 191 6.18 14.39 -7.78
N ARG A 192 5.86 14.57 -9.07
CA ARG A 192 6.66 15.37 -10.02
C ARG A 192 6.43 16.89 -9.92
N GLY A 193 5.42 17.33 -9.17
CA GLY A 193 5.00 18.73 -9.12
C GLY A 193 4.13 19.20 -10.30
N ASP A 194 3.66 18.28 -11.15
CA ASP A 194 2.75 18.55 -12.25
C ASP A 194 1.29 18.68 -11.73
N TRP A 195 1.07 19.61 -10.81
CA TRP A 195 -0.13 19.69 -9.96
C TRP A 195 -1.43 19.83 -10.72
N GLU A 196 -1.48 20.68 -11.76
CA GLU A 196 -2.68 20.82 -12.59
C GLU A 196 -3.02 19.54 -13.35
N ALA A 197 -1.99 18.80 -13.80
CA ALA A 197 -2.19 17.54 -14.48
C ALA A 197 -2.64 16.45 -13.48
N ALA A 198 -2.05 16.42 -12.27
CA ALA A 198 -2.45 15.52 -11.20
C ALA A 198 -3.93 15.75 -10.82
N LEU A 199 -4.33 17.02 -10.60
CA LEU A 199 -5.71 17.37 -10.29
C LEU A 199 -6.67 16.88 -11.38
N ARG A 200 -6.35 17.12 -12.67
CA ARG A 200 -7.20 16.67 -13.78
C ARG A 200 -7.38 15.15 -13.83
N GLU A 201 -6.34 14.38 -13.52
CA GLU A 201 -6.47 12.92 -13.56
C GLU A 201 -7.21 12.38 -12.33
N LEU A 202 -6.92 12.88 -11.14
CA LEU A 202 -7.61 12.46 -9.93
C LEU A 202 -9.11 12.82 -9.94
N GLU A 203 -9.47 14.02 -10.45
CA GLU A 203 -10.86 14.48 -10.49
C GLU A 203 -11.73 13.71 -11.49
N ARG A 204 -11.14 13.04 -12.47
CA ARG A 204 -11.87 12.20 -13.43
C ARG A 204 -12.43 10.92 -12.81
N VAL A 205 -11.89 10.50 -11.69
CA VAL A 205 -12.41 9.36 -10.93
C VAL A 205 -13.53 9.88 -10.03
N PRO A 206 -14.75 9.33 -10.10
CA PRO A 206 -15.83 9.75 -9.22
C PRO A 206 -15.49 9.52 -7.74
N PRO A 207 -15.99 10.34 -6.80
CA PRO A 207 -15.65 10.20 -5.39
C PRO A 207 -15.87 8.78 -4.82
N HIS A 208 -16.98 8.14 -5.18
CA HIS A 208 -17.31 6.79 -4.68
C HIS A 208 -16.40 5.67 -5.22
N GLU A 209 -15.68 5.93 -6.34
CA GLU A 209 -14.70 4.99 -6.91
C GLU A 209 -13.28 5.22 -6.39
N HIS A 210 -13.05 6.31 -5.65
CA HIS A 210 -11.78 6.47 -4.95
C HIS A 210 -11.73 5.55 -3.74
N TRP A 211 -10.76 4.66 -3.72
CA TRP A 211 -10.48 3.72 -2.63
C TRP A 211 -9.23 4.09 -1.83
N ASP A 212 -8.42 5.02 -2.33
CA ASP A 212 -7.17 5.45 -1.72
C ASP A 212 -7.35 6.79 -0.99
N PRO A 213 -7.29 6.81 0.35
CA PRO A 213 -7.42 8.03 1.14
C PRO A 213 -6.39 9.09 0.76
N LEU A 214 -5.15 8.67 0.43
CA LEU A 214 -4.08 9.59 0.05
C LEU A 214 -4.40 10.31 -1.27
N ALA A 215 -5.01 9.61 -2.24
CA ALA A 215 -5.43 10.23 -3.49
C ALA A 215 -6.51 11.29 -3.27
N VAL A 216 -7.50 10.99 -2.41
CA VAL A 216 -8.57 11.93 -2.07
C VAL A 216 -8.00 13.14 -1.34
N TRP A 217 -7.11 12.92 -0.39
CA TRP A 217 -6.44 14.00 0.34
C TRP A 217 -5.63 14.91 -0.61
N ARG A 218 -4.81 14.32 -1.49
CA ARG A 218 -4.05 15.06 -2.51
C ARG A 218 -4.96 15.86 -3.43
N LEU A 219 -6.10 15.30 -3.82
CA LEU A 219 -7.09 15.98 -4.66
C LEU A 219 -7.70 17.18 -3.95
N ILE A 220 -8.08 17.06 -2.67
CA ILE A 220 -8.58 18.17 -1.86
C ILE A 220 -7.52 19.27 -1.76
N GLU A 221 -6.28 18.92 -1.45
CA GLU A 221 -5.15 19.85 -1.38
C GLU A 221 -4.96 20.59 -2.71
N LEU A 222 -4.94 19.85 -3.82
CA LEU A 222 -4.78 20.43 -5.16
C LEU A 222 -5.94 21.37 -5.54
N LYS A 223 -7.19 21.00 -5.25
CA LYS A 223 -8.35 21.87 -5.48
C LYS A 223 -8.22 23.18 -4.70
N ARG A 224 -7.82 23.10 -3.43
CA ARG A 224 -7.61 24.29 -2.60
C ARG A 224 -6.49 25.17 -3.12
N THR A 225 -5.38 24.55 -3.52
CA THR A 225 -4.18 25.29 -3.97
C THR A 225 -4.34 25.87 -5.36
N VAL A 226 -4.84 25.07 -6.33
CA VAL A 226 -4.92 25.48 -7.74
C VAL A 226 -6.15 26.36 -8.00
N TRP A 227 -7.28 26.06 -7.35
CA TRP A 227 -8.51 26.81 -7.53
C TRP A 227 -8.76 27.86 -6.44
N HIS A 228 -7.85 28.00 -5.47
CA HIS A 228 -7.95 28.94 -4.35
C HIS A 228 -9.26 28.79 -3.55
N LEU A 229 -9.70 27.53 -3.32
CA LEU A 229 -10.92 27.23 -2.58
C LEU A 229 -10.69 27.32 -1.08
N ASP A 230 -11.62 27.94 -0.35
CA ASP A 230 -11.63 27.99 1.10
C ASP A 230 -12.16 26.66 1.70
N ARG A 231 -11.89 26.44 2.99
CA ARG A 231 -12.47 25.31 3.75
C ARG A 231 -14.00 25.41 3.75
N GLY A 232 -14.65 24.28 3.46
CA GLY A 232 -16.13 24.22 3.41
C GLY A 232 -16.73 24.66 2.07
N ASP A 233 -15.91 24.90 1.04
CA ASP A 233 -16.42 25.16 -0.32
C ASP A 233 -17.21 23.93 -0.82
N ALA A 234 -18.34 24.23 -1.48
CA ALA A 234 -19.24 23.19 -1.99
C ALA A 234 -18.58 22.20 -2.96
N HIS A 235 -17.51 22.62 -3.67
CA HIS A 235 -16.74 21.76 -4.56
C HIS A 235 -15.82 20.76 -3.83
N LEU A 236 -15.57 20.97 -2.53
CA LEU A 236 -14.76 20.06 -1.70
C LEU A 236 -15.64 19.03 -0.98
N LEU A 237 -16.91 19.35 -0.68
CA LEU A 237 -17.80 18.53 0.15
C LEU A 237 -17.86 17.04 -0.26
N PRO A 238 -18.00 16.65 -1.56
CA PRO A 238 -18.05 15.24 -1.94
C PRO A 238 -16.74 14.49 -1.63
N TRP A 239 -15.61 15.18 -1.73
CA TRP A 239 -14.29 14.62 -1.49
C TRP A 239 -13.99 14.52 0.00
N GLU A 240 -14.37 15.54 0.77
CA GLU A 240 -14.26 15.54 2.23
C GLU A 240 -15.14 14.45 2.86
N GLN A 241 -16.33 14.23 2.27
CA GLN A 241 -17.20 13.13 2.68
C GLN A 241 -16.55 11.78 2.36
N ARG A 242 -16.02 11.62 1.13
CA ARG A 242 -15.36 10.37 0.74
C ARG A 242 -14.14 10.06 1.59
N LEU A 243 -13.33 11.08 1.92
CA LEU A 243 -12.17 10.92 2.79
C LEU A 243 -12.59 10.39 4.17
N ARG A 244 -13.63 10.96 4.77
CA ARG A 244 -14.18 10.47 6.04
C ARG A 244 -14.67 9.01 5.94
N GLU A 245 -15.39 8.66 4.88
CA GLU A 245 -15.84 7.28 4.66
C GLU A 245 -14.67 6.29 4.58
N LEU A 246 -13.56 6.67 3.96
CA LEU A 246 -12.37 5.85 3.84
C LEU A 246 -11.58 5.76 5.16
N GLU A 247 -11.53 6.86 5.91
CA GLU A 247 -10.90 6.89 7.25
C GLU A 247 -11.73 6.10 8.27
N ASP A 248 -13.06 6.10 8.17
CA ASP A 248 -13.97 5.32 9.01
C ASP A 248 -13.85 3.79 8.76
N LEU A 249 -13.23 3.36 7.66
CA LEU A 249 -12.91 1.95 7.41
C LEU A 249 -11.58 1.53 8.07
N ASP A 250 -10.80 2.49 8.57
CA ASP A 250 -9.56 2.20 9.30
C ASP A 250 -9.85 1.63 10.69
N ASP A 251 -8.91 0.87 11.20
CA ASP A 251 -8.95 -0.05 12.33
C ASP A 251 -9.90 0.39 13.47
N PRO A 252 -10.84 -0.47 13.91
CA PRO A 252 -11.68 -0.22 15.08
C PRO A 252 -10.89 0.17 16.35
N VAL A 253 -9.62 -0.23 16.44
CA VAL A 253 -8.71 0.13 17.54
C VAL A 253 -8.27 1.57 17.44
N ASP A 254 -7.93 2.08 16.25
CA ASP A 254 -7.57 3.48 16.05
C ASP A 254 -8.77 4.40 16.30
N ARG A 255 -9.98 3.98 15.89
CA ARG A 255 -11.21 4.69 16.21
C ARG A 255 -11.46 4.75 17.73
N LEU A 256 -11.27 3.64 18.43
CA LEU A 256 -11.43 3.58 19.89
C LEU A 256 -10.39 4.45 20.61
N LEU A 257 -9.15 4.48 20.11
CA LEU A 257 -8.10 5.34 20.64
C LEU A 257 -8.41 6.82 20.40
N ALA A 258 -8.90 7.18 19.21
CA ALA A 258 -9.33 8.54 18.91
C ALA A 258 -10.54 8.98 19.76
N GLU A 259 -11.51 8.09 20.01
CA GLU A 259 -12.61 8.35 20.95
C GLU A 259 -12.14 8.53 22.40
N ILE A 260 -11.19 7.72 22.85
CA ILE A 260 -10.61 7.84 24.19
C ILE A 260 -9.83 9.15 24.30
N GLU A 261 -9.06 9.54 23.30
CA GLU A 261 -8.32 10.82 23.29
C GLU A 261 -9.27 12.01 23.24
N ALA A 262 -10.33 11.98 22.43
CA ALA A 262 -11.36 13.02 22.36
C ALA A 262 -12.11 13.18 23.71
N ASN A 263 -12.46 12.07 24.36
CA ASN A 263 -13.11 12.07 25.66
C ASN A 263 -12.17 12.53 26.80
N ALA A 264 -10.89 12.20 26.72
CA ALA A 264 -9.88 12.66 27.68
C ALA A 264 -9.56 14.16 27.51
N ALA A 265 -9.77 14.73 26.35
CA ALA A 265 -9.59 16.17 26.06
C ALA A 265 -10.79 17.06 26.46
N GLY A 266 -11.91 16.46 26.87
CA GLY A 266 -13.07 17.17 27.45
C GLY A 266 -13.88 18.04 26.50
N ASP A 267 -13.79 17.76 25.18
CA ASP A 267 -14.55 18.52 24.16
C ASP A 267 -15.35 17.57 23.25
N PRO A 268 -16.64 17.34 23.52
CA PRO A 268 -17.48 16.38 22.76
C PRO A 268 -17.88 16.86 21.35
N GLY A 269 -17.36 17.96 20.88
CA GLY A 269 -17.72 18.56 19.57
C GLY A 269 -16.54 18.92 18.68
N ARG A 270 -15.33 18.53 19.04
CA ARG A 270 -14.18 18.77 18.20
C ARG A 270 -14.08 17.67 17.15
N ASP A 271 -14.29 18.06 15.90
CA ASP A 271 -13.96 17.22 14.75
C ASP A 271 -12.59 16.55 14.97
N VAL A 272 -12.55 15.22 14.89
CA VAL A 272 -11.34 14.39 15.06
C VAL A 272 -10.26 14.72 14.01
N TYR A 273 -10.58 15.56 13.06
CA TYR A 273 -9.66 16.09 12.06
C TYR A 273 -8.86 17.27 12.67
N ASP A 274 -7.69 16.96 13.24
CA ASP A 274 -6.78 17.99 13.72
C ASP A 274 -6.12 18.70 12.52
N PRO A 275 -6.50 19.96 12.24
CA PRO A 275 -5.88 20.76 11.19
C PRO A 275 -4.36 20.91 11.36
N SER A 276 -3.83 20.66 12.56
CA SER A 276 -2.40 20.69 12.85
C SER A 276 -1.64 19.54 12.16
N GLN A 277 -2.28 18.44 11.81
CA GLN A 277 -1.63 17.40 11.01
C GLN A 277 -1.40 17.87 9.56
N LEU A 278 -2.37 18.56 8.96
CA LEU A 278 -2.18 19.20 7.65
C LEU A 278 -1.09 20.26 7.68
N GLU A 279 -1.07 21.09 8.71
CA GLU A 279 0.00 22.09 8.92
C GLU A 279 1.37 21.44 9.17
N LEU A 280 1.42 20.27 9.80
CA LEU A 280 2.66 19.52 9.99
C LEU A 280 3.22 19.00 8.65
N PHE A 281 2.37 18.54 7.76
CA PHE A 281 2.76 18.10 6.41
C PHE A 281 3.12 19.30 5.50
N GLU A 282 2.38 20.41 5.56
CA GLU A 282 2.72 21.62 4.82
C GLU A 282 4.06 22.20 5.29
N ARG A 283 4.34 22.16 6.60
CA ARG A 283 5.62 22.58 7.19
C ARG A 283 6.76 21.61 6.93
N ALA A 284 6.51 20.30 6.98
CA ALA A 284 7.51 19.29 6.58
C ALA A 284 7.90 19.43 5.10
N ARG A 285 6.99 19.93 4.27
CA ARG A 285 7.25 20.25 2.86
C ARG A 285 8.02 21.57 2.68
N ALA A 286 7.74 22.58 3.50
CA ALA A 286 8.53 23.80 3.57
C ALA A 286 9.96 23.51 4.08
N ASP A 287 10.11 22.60 5.04
CA ASP A 287 11.40 22.09 5.51
C ASP A 287 12.15 21.28 4.44
N ALA A 288 11.46 20.58 3.55
CA ALA A 288 12.10 19.90 2.41
C ALA A 288 12.72 20.89 1.40
N GLN A 289 12.28 22.16 1.42
CA GLN A 289 12.91 23.28 0.69
C GLN A 289 13.94 24.03 1.56
N GLY A 290 13.99 23.79 2.89
CA GLY A 290 14.99 24.31 3.82
C GLY A 290 16.32 23.58 3.64
N GLY A 291 17.43 24.32 3.62
CA GLY A 291 18.78 23.78 3.46
C GLY A 291 19.09 22.67 4.47
N MET A 292 19.94 21.73 4.06
CA MET A 292 20.46 20.66 4.94
C MET A 292 21.14 21.27 6.17
N GLN A 293 20.75 20.82 7.34
CA GLN A 293 21.33 21.24 8.61
C GLN A 293 22.16 20.09 9.19
N VAL A 294 23.18 20.45 9.96
CA VAL A 294 24.01 19.50 10.70
C VAL A 294 23.95 19.89 12.18
N VAL A 295 23.49 18.97 13.00
CA VAL A 295 23.44 19.18 14.46
C VAL A 295 24.24 18.10 15.19
N ARG A 296 24.81 18.49 16.33
CA ARG A 296 25.48 17.57 17.25
C ARG A 296 24.72 17.51 18.57
N LEU A 297 24.32 16.31 18.95
CA LEU A 297 23.68 16.05 20.24
C LEU A 297 24.68 16.12 21.37
N MET A 298 24.23 16.28 22.63
CA MET A 298 25.08 16.33 23.82
C MET A 298 25.91 15.06 24.04
N ASP A 299 25.47 13.93 23.55
CA ASP A 299 26.19 12.65 23.60
C ASP A 299 27.25 12.49 22.50
N GLY A 300 27.45 13.54 21.68
CA GLY A 300 28.44 13.59 20.60
C GLY A 300 27.97 13.06 19.25
N ARG A 301 26.78 12.49 19.15
CA ARG A 301 26.21 12.02 17.88
C ARG A 301 25.94 13.17 16.93
N ARG A 302 26.27 12.99 15.66
CA ARG A 302 26.06 13.96 14.59
C ARG A 302 24.86 13.50 13.74
N LEU A 303 23.89 14.39 13.52
CA LEU A 303 22.70 14.18 12.70
C LEU A 303 22.68 15.21 11.58
N GLN A 304 22.23 14.79 10.39
CA GLN A 304 22.22 15.63 9.20
C GLN A 304 20.93 15.45 8.42
N GLY A 305 20.32 16.55 7.96
CA GLY A 305 19.10 16.52 7.18
C GLY A 305 18.31 17.82 7.31
N THR A 306 17.06 17.82 6.87
CA THR A 306 16.11 18.88 7.20
C THR A 306 15.77 18.81 8.69
N TRP A 307 15.19 19.88 9.25
CA TRP A 307 14.78 19.91 10.66
C TRP A 307 13.90 18.74 11.05
N TYR A 308 12.95 18.38 10.18
CA TYR A 308 12.06 17.22 10.37
C TYR A 308 12.84 15.89 10.36
N GLN A 309 13.72 15.70 9.37
CA GLN A 309 14.55 14.48 9.27
C GLN A 309 15.46 14.31 10.50
N ILE A 310 16.00 15.41 11.03
CA ILE A 310 16.81 15.35 12.25
C ILE A 310 15.99 14.87 13.44
N VAL A 311 14.76 15.36 13.62
CA VAL A 311 13.86 14.90 14.70
C VAL A 311 13.49 13.43 14.50
N CYS A 312 13.23 12.98 13.27
CA CYS A 312 12.99 11.56 12.97
C CYS A 312 14.19 10.68 13.35
N GLN A 313 15.41 11.09 12.96
CA GLN A 313 16.64 10.38 13.33
C GLN A 313 16.84 10.33 14.86
N MET A 314 16.56 11.43 15.57
CA MET A 314 16.60 11.46 17.03
C MET A 314 15.63 10.46 17.65
N ARG A 315 14.39 10.40 17.16
CA ARG A 315 13.34 9.47 17.59
C ARG A 315 13.74 8.02 17.37
N GLU A 316 14.22 7.69 16.18
CA GLU A 316 14.65 6.34 15.79
C GLU A 316 15.82 5.85 16.63
N GLN A 317 16.85 6.71 16.79
CA GLN A 317 18.03 6.37 17.58
C GLN A 317 17.72 6.26 19.08
N ALA A 318 16.65 6.91 19.56
CA ALA A 318 16.17 6.77 20.93
C ALA A 318 15.27 5.53 21.12
N GLY A 319 14.97 4.76 20.07
CA GLY A 319 14.17 3.53 20.13
C GLY A 319 12.64 3.75 20.16
N PHE A 320 12.16 4.95 19.80
CA PHE A 320 10.74 5.32 19.85
C PHE A 320 10.09 5.31 18.46
N THR A 321 10.38 4.31 17.64
CA THR A 321 9.91 4.19 16.26
C THR A 321 8.39 4.12 16.11
N HIS A 322 7.67 3.66 17.15
CA HIS A 322 6.21 3.56 17.16
C HIS A 322 5.50 4.84 17.65
N GLU A 323 6.24 5.85 18.06
CA GLU A 323 5.69 7.11 18.55
C GLU A 323 5.63 8.13 17.41
N SER A 324 4.56 8.93 17.30
CA SER A 324 4.52 10.04 16.34
C SER A 324 5.60 11.09 16.64
N VAL A 325 6.05 11.81 15.60
CA VAL A 325 7.07 12.86 15.74
C VAL A 325 6.61 13.94 16.73
N ALA A 326 5.35 14.36 16.65
CA ALA A 326 4.78 15.37 17.55
C ALA A 326 4.78 14.90 19.01
N ARG A 327 4.42 13.65 19.27
CA ARG A 327 4.43 13.07 20.63
C ARG A 327 5.86 12.94 21.16
N TYR A 328 6.79 12.53 20.30
CA TYR A 328 8.21 12.48 20.65
C TYR A 328 8.76 13.86 21.02
N MET A 329 8.48 14.89 20.20
CA MET A 329 8.90 16.27 20.50
C MET A 329 8.31 16.77 21.80
N ARG A 330 7.02 16.57 22.07
CA ARG A 330 6.37 16.96 23.33
C ARG A 330 7.07 16.33 24.53
N ARG A 331 7.23 15.03 24.53
CA ARG A 331 7.89 14.29 25.62
C ARG A 331 9.34 14.74 25.84
N LEU A 332 10.04 15.02 24.77
CA LEU A 332 11.43 15.47 24.85
C LEU A 332 11.51 16.93 25.33
N ALA A 333 10.57 17.78 24.92
CA ALA A 333 10.45 19.16 25.39
C ALA A 333 10.17 19.22 26.90
N GLU A 334 9.24 18.40 27.40
CA GLU A 334 8.93 18.28 28.84
C GLU A 334 10.19 17.86 29.63
N ARG A 335 10.89 16.83 29.17
CA ARG A 335 12.14 16.37 29.79
C ARG A 335 13.26 17.42 29.77
N TRP A 336 13.38 18.16 28.69
CA TRP A 336 14.36 19.22 28.56
C TRP A 336 13.98 20.44 29.40
N HIS A 337 12.70 20.72 29.53
CA HIS A 337 12.21 21.76 30.47
C HIS A 337 12.61 21.45 31.92
N GLU A 338 12.40 20.19 32.36
CA GLU A 338 12.83 19.73 33.68
C GLU A 338 14.35 19.89 33.92
N GLN A 339 15.16 19.69 32.87
CA GLN A 339 16.62 19.72 32.96
C GLN A 339 17.22 21.17 32.86
N SER A 340 16.63 21.99 32.01
CA SER A 340 17.20 23.33 31.68
C SER A 340 16.37 24.49 32.19
N GLY A 341 15.12 24.26 32.59
CA GLY A 341 14.15 25.31 32.91
C GLY A 341 13.68 26.13 31.70
N SER A 342 14.09 25.74 30.48
CA SER A 342 13.75 26.45 29.24
C SER A 342 12.46 25.94 28.67
N GLU A 343 11.56 26.82 28.22
CA GLU A 343 10.37 26.42 27.46
C GLU A 343 10.78 26.14 26.01
N ILE A 344 10.53 24.91 25.56
CA ILE A 344 10.83 24.43 24.20
C ILE A 344 9.51 24.17 23.49
N PRO A 345 9.19 24.92 22.42
CA PRO A 345 7.99 24.66 21.61
C PRO A 345 8.10 23.30 20.92
N PHE A 346 6.99 22.55 20.86
CA PHE A 346 6.95 21.20 20.26
C PHE A 346 5.95 21.08 19.11
N THR A 347 5.47 22.20 18.60
CA THR A 347 4.49 22.26 17.51
C THR A 347 5.12 22.17 16.12
N ASP A 348 6.40 22.46 16.00
CA ASP A 348 7.13 22.55 14.74
C ASP A 348 8.60 22.09 14.93
N PRO A 349 9.13 21.17 14.09
CA PRO A 349 10.50 20.66 14.20
C PRO A 349 11.59 21.74 14.16
N GLU A 350 11.43 22.77 13.34
CA GLU A 350 12.41 23.87 13.27
C GLU A 350 12.43 24.71 14.56
N ALA A 351 11.24 25.12 15.01
CA ALA A 351 11.12 25.89 16.26
C ALA A 351 11.61 25.06 17.47
N PHE A 352 11.30 23.77 17.50
CA PHE A 352 11.75 22.84 18.52
C PHE A 352 13.27 22.73 18.58
N LEU A 353 13.93 22.47 17.44
CA LEU A 353 15.38 22.29 17.39
C LEU A 353 16.11 23.62 17.58
N ARG A 354 15.59 24.74 17.06
CA ARG A 354 16.18 26.08 17.30
C ARG A 354 16.13 26.50 18.78
N ALA A 355 15.02 26.22 19.45
CA ALA A 355 14.91 26.46 20.90
C ALA A 355 15.85 25.55 21.71
N ALA A 356 15.98 24.27 21.31
CA ALA A 356 16.94 23.35 21.92
C ALA A 356 18.40 23.78 21.70
N ILE A 357 18.72 24.36 20.55
CA ILE A 357 20.03 24.95 20.26
C ILE A 357 20.26 26.18 21.15
N ALA A 358 19.27 27.08 21.25
CA ALA A 358 19.35 28.28 22.09
C ALA A 358 19.49 27.92 23.58
N ALA A 359 18.88 26.83 24.03
CA ALA A 359 19.03 26.32 25.39
C ALA A 359 20.36 25.54 25.63
N GLY A 360 21.18 25.36 24.59
CA GLY A 360 22.46 24.66 24.70
C GLY A 360 22.37 23.16 24.77
N LEU A 361 21.18 22.58 24.49
CA LEU A 361 20.89 21.13 24.53
C LEU A 361 21.32 20.41 23.25
N ILE A 362 21.48 21.14 22.17
CA ILE A 362 21.96 20.69 20.86
C ILE A 362 22.90 21.78 20.31
N ARG A 363 23.87 21.40 19.50
CA ARG A 363 24.75 22.33 18.81
C ARG A 363 24.55 22.28 17.31
N LEU A 364 24.35 23.44 16.68
CA LEU A 364 24.37 23.57 15.23
C LEU A 364 25.82 23.60 14.77
N GLU A 365 26.18 22.74 13.82
CA GLU A 365 27.46 22.79 13.13
C GLU A 365 27.26 23.61 11.84
N THR A 366 27.75 24.87 11.85
CA THR A 366 27.91 25.65 10.62
C THR A 366 29.22 25.25 9.96
N GLU A 367 29.16 24.86 8.66
CA GLU A 367 30.37 24.71 7.85
C GLU A 367 31.21 26.01 7.79
#